data_c8e4360ffbfa63747b5a18a80a2a8dd6
#
_entry.id   c8e4360ffbfa63747b5a18a80a2a8dd6
#
_cell.length_a   1.000
_cell.length_b   1.000
_cell.length_c   1.000
_cell.angle_alpha   90.00
_cell.angle_beta   90.00
_cell.angle_gamma   90.00
#
_symmetry.space_group_name_H-M   'P 1'
#
loop_
_entity.id
_entity.type
_entity.pdbx_description
1 polymer ?
#
loop_
_entity_poly.entity_id
_entity_poly.type
_entity_poly.pdbx_seq_one_letter_code
_entity_poly.pdbx_strand_id
1 'polypeptide(L)'
;GSQNLLTRLIGFGLVEGLFFAGSFCAIYYFRKRGLLPGLALSNDWIARDEGMHFSFSALMFKTLRDKFNNNTLTNSDVSDLSLIPNDVPQSQFEEIVREAVSFEKEFVKDALPVDLIGMNEDLMCQYIEAVADRIADLFEFDRVFNTENPFDFMRALDVQNVTNFFEKRVSEYQRP
;
A
#
# COMPACT_ATOMS: atom_id res chain seq x y z
N GLY A 1 -13.97 -14.15 9.12
CA GLY A 1 -12.65 -13.50 9.07
C GLY A 1 -11.65 -14.31 9.89
N SER A 2 -10.38 -14.28 9.50
CA SER A 2 -9.31 -14.96 10.23
C SER A 2 -9.25 -14.47 11.68
N GLN A 3 -9.11 -15.42 12.62
CA GLN A 3 -8.86 -15.10 14.03
C GLN A 3 -7.38 -14.83 14.30
N ASN A 4 -6.46 -15.22 13.40
CA ASN A 4 -5.04 -14.97 13.53
C ASN A 4 -4.72 -13.49 13.36
N LEU A 5 -4.13 -12.87 14.39
CA LEU A 5 -3.78 -11.47 14.41
C LEU A 5 -2.77 -11.10 13.30
N LEU A 6 -1.80 -11.97 13.02
CA LEU A 6 -0.83 -11.75 11.92
C LEU A 6 -1.55 -11.65 10.57
N THR A 7 -2.50 -12.53 10.28
CA THR A 7 -3.32 -12.47 9.06
C THR A 7 -4.14 -11.17 9.00
N ARG A 8 -4.68 -10.72 10.13
CA ARG A 8 -5.44 -9.46 10.20
C ARG A 8 -4.56 -8.25 9.96
N LEU A 9 -3.30 -8.25 10.42
CA LEU A 9 -2.34 -7.19 10.14
C LEU A 9 -1.99 -7.12 8.65
N ILE A 10 -1.83 -8.26 7.98
CA ILE A 10 -1.67 -8.29 6.51
C ILE A 10 -2.89 -7.68 5.83
N GLY A 11 -4.10 -8.09 6.21
CA GLY A 11 -5.34 -7.54 5.66
C GLY A 11 -5.46 -6.02 5.88
N PHE A 12 -5.11 -5.52 7.07
CA PHE A 12 -5.07 -4.09 7.35
C PHE A 12 -4.04 -3.37 6.46
N GLY A 13 -2.82 -3.92 6.32
CA GLY A 13 -1.81 -3.37 5.43
C GLY A 13 -2.23 -3.33 3.96
N LEU A 14 -3.02 -4.31 3.49
CA LEU A 14 -3.58 -4.29 2.14
C LEU A 14 -4.67 -3.23 1.97
N VAL A 15 -5.51 -3.00 2.98
CA VAL A 15 -6.49 -1.91 2.96
C VAL A 15 -5.78 -0.56 2.82
N GLU A 16 -4.80 -0.28 3.66
CA GLU A 16 -4.10 1.01 3.71
C GLU A 16 -3.09 1.21 2.57
N GLY A 17 -2.50 0.13 2.06
CA GLY A 17 -1.44 0.19 1.05
C GLY A 17 -1.89 -0.09 -0.38
N LEU A 18 -2.95 -0.91 -0.58
CA LEU A 18 -3.35 -1.37 -1.91
C LEU A 18 -4.67 -0.73 -2.40
N PHE A 19 -5.73 -0.73 -1.58
CA PHE A 19 -7.07 -0.34 -2.04
C PHE A 19 -7.25 1.15 -2.32
N PHE A 20 -6.24 1.97 -2.06
CA PHE A 20 -6.19 3.38 -2.48
C PHE A 20 -5.22 3.62 -3.65
N ALA A 21 -4.46 2.59 -4.05
CA ALA A 21 -3.38 2.73 -5.03
C ALA A 21 -3.88 3.23 -6.39
N GLY A 22 -4.98 2.65 -6.89
CA GLY A 22 -5.60 3.06 -8.14
C GLY A 22 -6.08 4.51 -8.10
N SER A 23 -6.81 4.89 -7.04
CA SER A 23 -7.33 6.24 -6.84
C SER A 23 -6.22 7.28 -6.72
N PHE A 24 -5.17 7.00 -5.93
CA PHE A 24 -4.02 7.90 -5.80
C PHE A 24 -3.29 8.07 -7.13
N CYS A 25 -3.07 6.98 -7.87
CA CYS A 25 -2.44 7.02 -9.18
C CYS A 25 -3.22 7.91 -10.16
N ALA A 26 -4.54 7.80 -10.21
CA ALA A 26 -5.40 8.64 -11.04
C ALA A 26 -5.29 10.13 -10.69
N ILE A 27 -5.28 10.49 -9.40
CA ILE A 27 -5.13 11.87 -8.95
C ILE A 27 -3.73 12.42 -9.32
N TYR A 28 -2.67 11.64 -9.13
CA TYR A 28 -1.32 12.04 -9.50
C TYR A 28 -1.10 12.13 -11.02
N TYR A 29 -1.85 11.37 -11.80
CA TYR A 29 -1.90 11.56 -13.24
C TYR A 29 -2.40 12.97 -13.62
N PHE A 30 -3.46 13.47 -12.98
CA PHE A 30 -3.91 14.85 -13.18
C PHE A 30 -2.84 15.85 -12.75
N ARG A 31 -2.14 15.62 -11.67
CA ARG A 31 -0.99 16.44 -11.22
C ARG A 31 0.10 16.50 -12.29
N LYS A 32 0.50 15.36 -12.87
CA LYS A 32 1.49 15.30 -13.96
C LYS A 32 1.08 16.17 -15.15
N ARG A 33 -0.21 16.32 -15.38
CA ARG A 33 -0.79 17.16 -16.44
C ARG A 33 -0.99 18.63 -16.02
N GLY A 34 -0.60 19.02 -14.83
CA GLY A 34 -0.79 20.37 -14.30
C GLY A 34 -2.25 20.69 -13.94
N LEU A 35 -3.10 19.68 -13.77
CA LEU A 35 -4.51 19.84 -13.45
C LEU A 35 -4.78 19.60 -11.96
N LEU A 36 -5.83 20.24 -11.45
CA LEU A 36 -6.37 20.04 -10.09
C LEU A 36 -5.31 20.13 -8.97
N PRO A 37 -4.49 21.20 -8.88
CA PRO A 37 -3.36 21.27 -7.94
C PRO A 37 -3.81 21.16 -6.48
N GLY A 38 -4.97 21.70 -6.11
CA GLY A 38 -5.51 21.59 -4.76
C GLY A 38 -5.89 20.16 -4.39
N LEU A 39 -6.49 19.40 -5.32
CA LEU A 39 -6.78 17.98 -5.12
C LEU A 39 -5.50 17.16 -4.99
N ALA A 40 -4.51 17.41 -5.84
CA ALA A 40 -3.23 16.72 -5.79
C ALA A 40 -2.50 16.97 -4.46
N LEU A 41 -2.56 18.18 -3.92
CA LEU A 41 -1.98 18.51 -2.62
C LEU A 41 -2.72 17.81 -1.46
N SER A 42 -4.06 17.80 -1.47
CA SER A 42 -4.83 17.04 -0.48
C SER A 42 -4.49 15.56 -0.54
N ASN A 43 -4.33 15.02 -1.75
CA ASN A 43 -3.93 13.63 -1.96
C ASN A 43 -2.53 13.32 -1.41
N ASP A 44 -1.57 14.26 -1.49
CA ASP A 44 -0.24 14.12 -0.87
C ASP A 44 -0.35 13.89 0.65
N TRP A 45 -1.25 14.59 1.32
CA TRP A 45 -1.43 14.44 2.76
C TRP A 45 -2.09 13.11 3.12
N ILE A 46 -3.14 12.73 2.39
CA ILE A 46 -3.83 11.46 2.59
C ILE A 46 -2.86 10.31 2.31
N ALA A 47 -2.19 10.29 1.16
CA ALA A 47 -1.26 9.23 0.79
C ALA A 47 -0.10 9.07 1.80
N ARG A 48 0.35 10.18 2.42
CA ARG A 48 1.33 10.12 3.50
C ARG A 48 0.76 9.46 4.76
N ASP A 49 -0.46 9.81 5.14
CA ASP A 49 -1.10 9.26 6.34
C ASP A 49 -1.39 7.76 6.15
N GLU A 50 -1.88 7.35 4.98
CA GLU A 50 -2.06 5.94 4.63
C GLU A 50 -0.73 5.17 4.58
N GLY A 51 0.34 5.82 4.09
CA GLY A 51 1.69 5.26 4.14
C GLY A 51 2.20 5.02 5.57
N MET A 52 1.84 5.86 6.54
CA MET A 52 2.16 5.65 7.96
C MET A 52 1.34 4.49 8.55
N HIS A 53 0.04 4.41 8.26
CA HIS A 53 -0.82 3.30 8.70
C HIS A 53 -0.30 1.96 8.18
N PHE A 54 0.03 1.91 6.90
CA PHE A 54 0.62 0.75 6.26
C PHE A 54 1.96 0.35 6.90
N SER A 55 2.88 1.31 7.08
CA SER A 55 4.19 1.07 7.71
C SER A 55 4.04 0.56 9.15
N PHE A 56 3.06 1.09 9.90
CA PHE A 56 2.74 0.62 11.23
C PHE A 56 2.26 -0.83 11.22
N SER A 57 1.38 -1.18 10.29
CA SER A 57 0.90 -2.55 10.13
C SER A 57 2.05 -3.54 9.87
N ALA A 58 2.95 -3.21 8.95
CA ALA A 58 4.11 -4.03 8.63
C ALA A 58 5.06 -4.15 9.83
N LEU A 59 5.33 -3.06 10.55
CA LEU A 59 6.15 -3.06 11.76
C LEU A 59 5.56 -3.96 12.84
N MET A 60 4.25 -3.84 13.09
CA MET A 60 3.55 -4.67 14.09
C MET A 60 3.59 -6.15 13.70
N PHE A 61 3.33 -6.45 12.43
CA PHE A 61 3.40 -7.82 11.92
C PHE A 61 4.78 -8.43 12.17
N LYS A 62 5.85 -7.76 11.72
CA LYS A 62 7.23 -8.22 11.88
C LYS A 62 7.59 -8.42 13.34
N THR A 63 7.28 -7.45 14.19
CA THR A 63 7.59 -7.51 15.62
C THR A 63 6.91 -8.70 16.30
N LEU A 64 5.63 -8.93 16.02
CA LEU A 64 4.88 -10.02 16.64
C LEU A 64 5.29 -11.38 16.06
N ARG A 65 5.53 -11.47 14.75
CA ARG A 65 6.03 -12.67 14.08
C ARG A 65 7.39 -13.10 14.62
N ASP A 66 8.32 -12.15 14.78
CA ASP A 66 9.65 -12.43 15.32
C ASP A 66 9.57 -12.93 16.77
N LYS A 67 8.74 -12.30 17.60
CA LYS A 67 8.53 -12.75 18.98
C LYS A 67 7.87 -14.13 19.05
N PHE A 68 6.92 -14.39 18.16
CA PHE A 68 6.28 -15.71 18.05
C PHE A 68 7.31 -16.78 17.68
N ASN A 69 8.10 -16.54 16.61
CA ASN A 69 9.09 -17.51 16.11
C ASN A 69 10.23 -17.76 17.11
N ASN A 70 10.58 -16.75 17.91
CA ASN A 70 11.61 -16.86 18.95
C ASN A 70 11.05 -17.36 20.32
N ASN A 71 9.77 -17.68 20.42
CA ASN A 71 9.10 -18.06 21.67
C ASN A 71 9.23 -17.01 22.79
N THR A 72 9.24 -15.73 22.43
CA THR A 72 9.35 -14.58 23.36
C THR A 72 8.06 -13.75 23.44
N LEU A 73 6.99 -14.19 22.76
CA LEU A 73 5.70 -13.52 22.79
C LEU A 73 5.06 -13.63 24.17
N THR A 74 4.56 -12.51 24.71
CA THR A 74 3.98 -12.43 26.04
C THR A 74 2.61 -11.73 26.02
N ASN A 75 1.86 -11.81 27.12
CA ASN A 75 0.60 -11.07 27.30
C ASN A 75 0.79 -9.55 27.38
N SER A 76 2.03 -9.06 27.48
CA SER A 76 2.34 -7.62 27.32
C SER A 76 2.36 -7.19 25.86
N ASP A 77 2.57 -8.13 24.94
CA ASP A 77 2.62 -7.86 23.50
C ASP A 77 1.23 -7.95 22.85
N VAL A 78 0.45 -8.95 23.27
CA VAL A 78 -0.94 -9.17 22.83
C VAL A 78 -1.80 -9.53 24.04
N SER A 79 -3.05 -9.06 24.05
CA SER A 79 -3.98 -9.31 25.17
C SER A 79 -4.30 -10.79 25.38
N ASP A 80 -4.20 -11.59 24.34
CA ASP A 80 -4.46 -13.01 24.35
C ASP A 80 -3.52 -13.72 23.36
N LEU A 81 -2.65 -14.60 23.88
CA LEU A 81 -1.68 -15.35 23.06
C LEU A 81 -2.34 -16.27 22.04
N SER A 82 -3.59 -16.67 22.25
CA SER A 82 -4.36 -17.46 21.29
C SER A 82 -4.70 -16.72 19.99
N LEU A 83 -4.50 -15.39 19.96
CA LEU A 83 -4.67 -14.57 18.75
C LEU A 83 -3.57 -14.80 17.70
N ILE A 84 -2.45 -15.40 18.09
CA ILE A 84 -1.35 -15.79 17.18
C ILE A 84 -1.09 -17.29 17.36
N PRO A 85 -1.98 -18.17 16.88
CA PRO A 85 -1.85 -19.61 17.05
C PRO A 85 -0.74 -20.22 16.21
N ASN A 86 -0.37 -19.56 15.11
CA ASN A 86 0.66 -19.98 14.15
C ASN A 86 1.17 -18.81 13.33
N ASP A 87 2.32 -18.98 12.69
CA ASP A 87 2.83 -18.04 11.67
C ASP A 87 1.95 -18.08 10.42
N VAL A 88 2.12 -17.11 9.55
CA VAL A 88 1.46 -17.02 8.24
C VAL A 88 2.42 -17.57 7.18
N PRO A 89 2.11 -18.68 6.52
CA PRO A 89 2.94 -19.24 5.45
C PRO A 89 2.84 -18.38 4.17
N GLN A 90 3.89 -18.45 3.33
CA GLN A 90 3.94 -17.76 2.02
C GLN A 90 2.68 -18.04 1.17
N SER A 91 2.21 -19.29 1.12
CA SER A 91 1.03 -19.66 0.32
C SER A 91 -0.25 -18.95 0.76
N GLN A 92 -0.44 -18.78 2.07
CA GLN A 92 -1.58 -18.04 2.61
C GLN A 92 -1.46 -16.53 2.32
N PHE A 93 -0.26 -15.98 2.43
CA PHE A 93 -0.01 -14.57 2.06
C PHE A 93 -0.33 -14.34 0.58
N GLU A 94 0.17 -15.20 -0.32
CA GLU A 94 -0.12 -15.12 -1.76
C GLU A 94 -1.61 -15.18 -2.09
N GLU A 95 -2.35 -16.07 -1.45
CA GLU A 95 -3.81 -16.18 -1.63
C GLU A 95 -4.50 -14.85 -1.29
N ILE A 96 -4.19 -14.30 -0.11
CA ILE A 96 -4.78 -13.03 0.37
C ILE A 96 -4.42 -11.87 -0.59
N VAL A 97 -3.16 -11.78 -1.01
CA VAL A 97 -2.70 -10.72 -1.92
C VAL A 97 -3.33 -10.82 -3.30
N ARG A 98 -3.42 -12.04 -3.86
CA ARG A 98 -4.06 -12.25 -5.17
C ARG A 98 -5.54 -11.88 -5.14
N GLU A 99 -6.25 -12.22 -4.08
CA GLU A 99 -7.65 -11.83 -3.90
C GLU A 99 -7.79 -10.31 -3.81
N ALA A 100 -6.98 -9.63 -2.98
CA ALA A 100 -7.00 -8.18 -2.85
C ALA A 100 -6.67 -7.46 -4.18
N VAL A 101 -5.66 -7.92 -4.91
CA VAL A 101 -5.30 -7.39 -6.24
C VAL A 101 -6.44 -7.58 -7.24
N SER A 102 -7.14 -8.71 -7.20
CA SER A 102 -8.29 -8.94 -8.07
C SER A 102 -9.40 -7.92 -7.83
N PHE A 103 -9.73 -7.63 -6.57
CA PHE A 103 -10.74 -6.61 -6.22
C PHE A 103 -10.34 -5.21 -6.66
N GLU A 104 -9.08 -4.79 -6.44
CA GLU A 104 -8.62 -3.46 -6.85
C GLU A 104 -8.57 -3.33 -8.38
N LYS A 105 -8.21 -4.38 -9.10
CA LYS A 105 -8.28 -4.39 -10.57
C LYS A 105 -9.71 -4.28 -11.09
N GLU A 106 -10.67 -4.94 -10.47
CA GLU A 106 -12.09 -4.81 -10.82
C GLU A 106 -12.57 -3.37 -10.61
N PHE A 107 -12.22 -2.76 -9.46
CA PHE A 107 -12.51 -1.36 -9.19
C PHE A 107 -11.92 -0.43 -10.26
N VAL A 108 -10.66 -0.63 -10.66
CA VAL A 108 -10.00 0.19 -11.69
C VAL A 108 -10.69 0.07 -13.05
N LYS A 109 -11.13 -1.12 -13.45
CA LYS A 109 -11.89 -1.33 -14.69
C LYS A 109 -13.18 -0.52 -14.71
N ASP A 110 -13.90 -0.51 -13.61
CA ASP A 110 -15.13 0.25 -13.47
C ASP A 110 -14.88 1.78 -13.45
N ALA A 111 -13.78 2.20 -12.80
CA ALA A 111 -13.42 3.60 -12.65
C ALA A 111 -12.80 4.23 -13.90
N LEU A 112 -12.19 3.44 -14.79
CA LEU A 112 -11.54 3.87 -16.03
C LEU A 112 -12.24 3.29 -17.27
N PRO A 113 -13.46 3.73 -17.58
CA PRO A 113 -14.23 3.17 -18.71
C PRO A 113 -13.67 3.58 -20.08
N VAL A 114 -12.67 4.47 -20.13
CA VAL A 114 -11.99 4.94 -21.32
C VAL A 114 -10.49 5.10 -21.09
N ASP A 115 -9.71 4.79 -22.09
CA ASP A 115 -8.25 5.00 -22.05
C ASP A 115 -7.90 6.48 -22.05
N LEU A 116 -6.99 6.86 -21.15
CA LEU A 116 -6.37 8.16 -21.13
C LEU A 116 -4.97 8.09 -21.75
N ILE A 117 -4.47 9.22 -22.26
CA ILE A 117 -3.12 9.27 -22.86
C ILE A 117 -2.08 8.98 -21.77
N GLY A 118 -1.47 7.81 -21.83
CA GLY A 118 -0.43 7.35 -20.89
C GLY A 118 -0.99 6.77 -19.57
N MET A 119 -2.29 6.52 -19.49
CA MET A 119 -2.93 5.76 -18.42
C MET A 119 -4.14 5.00 -18.96
N ASN A 120 -4.07 3.70 -18.95
CA ASN A 120 -5.15 2.79 -19.36
C ASN A 120 -5.31 1.66 -18.33
N GLU A 121 -6.33 0.83 -18.54
CA GLU A 121 -6.63 -0.29 -17.65
C GLU A 121 -5.41 -1.22 -17.46
N ASP A 122 -4.72 -1.60 -18.53
CA ASP A 122 -3.58 -2.54 -18.46
C ASP A 122 -2.43 -1.99 -17.63
N LEU A 123 -2.05 -0.72 -17.85
CA LEU A 123 -1.00 -0.05 -17.08
C LEU A 123 -1.39 0.14 -15.61
N MET A 124 -2.66 0.41 -15.34
CA MET A 124 -3.16 0.51 -13.97
C MET A 124 -3.15 -0.85 -13.27
N CYS A 125 -3.55 -1.91 -13.95
CA CYS A 125 -3.48 -3.27 -13.43
C CYS A 125 -2.03 -3.69 -13.14
N GLN A 126 -1.09 -3.35 -14.03
CA GLN A 126 0.33 -3.55 -13.81
C GLN A 126 0.85 -2.75 -12.59
N TYR A 127 0.41 -1.52 -12.43
CA TYR A 127 0.77 -0.69 -11.27
C TYR A 127 0.29 -1.30 -9.95
N ILE A 128 -0.95 -1.80 -9.90
CA ILE A 128 -1.51 -2.46 -8.71
C ILE A 128 -0.68 -3.70 -8.34
N GLU A 129 -0.28 -4.51 -9.32
CA GLU A 129 0.62 -5.65 -9.08
C GLU A 129 1.98 -5.22 -8.51
N ALA A 130 2.58 -4.16 -9.05
CA ALA A 130 3.85 -3.62 -8.55
C ALA A 130 3.73 -3.08 -7.12
N VAL A 131 2.58 -2.47 -6.75
CA VAL A 131 2.29 -2.06 -5.37
C VAL A 131 2.16 -3.28 -4.46
N ALA A 132 1.49 -4.34 -4.90
CA ALA A 132 1.35 -5.58 -4.14
C ALA A 132 2.71 -6.25 -3.87
N ASP A 133 3.63 -6.23 -4.84
CA ASP A 133 4.99 -6.74 -4.66
C ASP A 133 5.79 -5.91 -3.64
N ARG A 134 5.61 -4.58 -3.60
CA ARG A 134 6.21 -3.75 -2.55
C ARG A 134 5.64 -4.05 -1.16
N ILE A 135 4.35 -4.35 -1.08
CA ILE A 135 3.71 -4.79 0.17
C ILE A 135 4.34 -6.11 0.61
N ALA A 136 4.55 -7.07 -0.29
CA ALA A 136 5.23 -8.32 0.02
C ALA A 136 6.63 -8.08 0.60
N ASP A 137 7.45 -7.23 -0.05
CA ASP A 137 8.79 -6.86 0.43
C ASP A 137 8.74 -6.30 1.88
N LEU A 138 7.76 -5.43 2.19
CA LEU A 138 7.65 -4.81 3.51
C LEU A 138 7.16 -5.76 4.61
N PHE A 139 6.36 -6.76 4.27
CA PHE A 139 5.97 -7.84 5.17
C PHE A 139 6.96 -9.01 5.21
N GLU A 140 8.07 -8.92 4.46
CA GLU A 140 9.12 -9.96 4.35
C GLU A 140 8.61 -11.28 3.80
N PHE A 141 7.80 -11.20 2.76
CA PHE A 141 7.37 -12.32 1.93
C PHE A 141 7.96 -12.22 0.52
N ASP A 142 8.01 -13.33 -0.18
CA ASP A 142 8.38 -13.35 -1.58
C ASP A 142 7.34 -12.61 -2.43
N ARG A 143 7.79 -11.91 -3.47
CA ARG A 143 6.93 -11.19 -4.40
C ARG A 143 5.99 -12.15 -5.14
N VAL A 144 4.75 -11.69 -5.35
CA VAL A 144 3.67 -12.51 -5.91
C VAL A 144 3.58 -12.39 -7.43
N PHE A 145 3.87 -11.20 -7.98
CA PHE A 145 3.68 -10.88 -9.40
C PHE A 145 5.00 -10.63 -10.12
N ASN A 146 6.01 -10.14 -9.43
CA ASN A 146 7.32 -9.73 -9.97
C ASN A 146 7.17 -8.67 -11.08
N THR A 147 6.28 -7.71 -10.86
CA THR A 147 5.88 -6.70 -11.82
C THR A 147 6.56 -5.36 -11.53
N GLU A 148 7.03 -4.65 -12.57
CA GLU A 148 7.60 -3.32 -12.43
C GLU A 148 6.52 -2.23 -12.53
N ASN A 149 6.71 -1.14 -11.76
CA ASN A 149 5.85 0.03 -11.82
C ASN A 149 5.98 0.72 -13.19
N PRO A 150 4.89 0.80 -14.00
CA PRO A 150 4.92 1.40 -15.33
C PRO A 150 4.92 2.93 -15.31
N PHE A 151 4.58 3.56 -14.16
CA PHE A 151 4.40 5.00 -14.07
C PHE A 151 5.62 5.69 -13.44
N ASP A 152 6.35 6.47 -14.26
CA ASP A 152 7.49 7.27 -13.84
C ASP A 152 7.13 8.32 -12.76
N PHE A 153 5.94 8.93 -12.88
CA PHE A 153 5.46 9.94 -11.94
C PHE A 153 5.11 9.36 -10.55
N MET A 154 4.81 8.08 -10.47
CA MET A 154 4.58 7.39 -9.19
C MET A 154 5.90 7.01 -8.50
N ARG A 155 6.99 6.78 -9.27
CA ARG A 155 8.33 6.50 -8.70
C ARG A 155 8.87 7.70 -7.90
N ALA A 156 8.59 8.91 -8.33
CA ALA A 156 9.00 10.12 -7.62
C ALA A 156 8.34 10.27 -6.24
N LEU A 157 7.14 9.71 -6.06
CA LEU A 157 6.43 9.70 -4.78
C LEU A 157 6.98 8.64 -3.83
N ASP A 158 7.46 7.53 -4.34
CA ASP A 158 8.10 6.47 -3.57
C ASP A 158 9.37 6.99 -2.84
N VAL A 159 10.10 7.90 -3.48
CA VAL A 159 11.28 8.55 -2.89
C VAL A 159 10.89 9.66 -1.91
N GLN A 160 9.77 10.35 -2.12
CA GLN A 160 9.32 11.47 -1.28
C GLN A 160 8.72 11.01 0.07
N ASN A 161 8.25 9.77 0.18
CA ASN A 161 7.79 9.19 1.45
C ASN A 161 8.91 9.02 2.48
N VAL A 162 10.17 9.20 2.07
CA VAL A 162 11.37 9.17 2.94
C VAL A 162 11.79 10.59 3.38
N THR A 163 11.27 11.66 2.74
CA THR A 163 11.62 13.04 3.10
C THR A 163 10.73 13.58 4.21
N ASN A 164 11.37 14.08 5.27
CA ASN A 164 10.75 14.62 6.48
C ASN A 164 9.70 15.70 6.19
N PHE A 165 8.58 15.61 6.91
CA PHE A 165 7.49 16.59 7.00
C PHE A 165 7.97 18.07 7.12
N PHE A 166 9.13 18.31 7.72
CA PHE A 166 9.68 19.65 7.98
C PHE A 166 10.39 20.29 6.78
N GLU A 167 10.63 19.56 5.69
CA GLU A 167 11.38 20.06 4.52
C GLU A 167 10.51 20.57 3.38
N LYS A 168 9.21 20.27 3.34
CA LYS A 168 8.29 20.85 2.37
C LYS A 168 7.81 22.23 2.82
N ARG A 169 8.41 23.28 2.26
CA ARG A 169 7.91 24.66 2.42
C ARG A 169 6.56 24.81 1.73
N VAL A 170 5.62 25.52 2.40
CA VAL A 170 4.25 25.87 1.96
C VAL A 170 4.25 26.83 0.73
N SER A 171 5.35 26.92 -0.01
CA SER A 171 5.56 27.89 -1.10
C SER A 171 4.79 27.59 -2.40
N GLU A 172 4.10 26.45 -2.50
CA GLU A 172 3.27 26.14 -3.69
C GLU A 172 1.88 26.79 -3.65
N TYR A 173 1.47 27.40 -2.52
CA TYR A 173 0.20 28.12 -2.40
C TYR A 173 0.24 29.59 -2.84
N GLN A 174 1.41 30.12 -3.16
CA GLN A 174 1.57 31.52 -3.54
C GLN A 174 1.91 31.65 -5.02
N ARG A 175 0.90 31.49 -5.88
CA ARG A 175 0.88 32.20 -7.18
C ARG A 175 -0.56 32.49 -7.58
N PRO A 176 -0.86 33.78 -7.88
CA PRO A 176 -2.11 34.16 -8.52
C PRO A 176 -2.15 33.63 -9.95
#